data_ced59fbce3377da71bf85c775fd1b777
#
_entry.id   ced59fbce3377da71bf85c775fd1b777
#
_cell.length_a   1.000
_cell.length_b   1.000
_cell.length_c   1.000
_cell.angle_alpha   90.00
_cell.angle_beta   90.00
_cell.angle_gamma   90.00
#
_symmetry.space_group_name_H-M   'P 1'
#
loop_
_entity.id
_entity.type
_entity.pdbx_description
1 polymer ?
#
loop_
_entity_poly.entity_id
_entity_poly.type
_entity_poly.pdbx_seq_one_letter_code
_entity_poly.pdbx_strand_id
1 'polypeptide(L)'
;MTPRFDLIGMATTDMARTLDFYRRLGLDIPPGAESQPHVEVTLPGGIRLAWDDAEMVRSFDPDWTPPTGSPRHSLAFRCADPAEVDRWYAELTEAGYEGHLKPWDAFWGQRYAVLHDPDGNGVDLFAPLPEAD
;
A
#
# COMPACT_ATOMS: atom_id res chain seq x y z
N MET A 1 -20.49 -14.08 -20.67
CA MET A 1 -20.18 -12.92 -19.79
C MET A 1 -18.71 -12.95 -19.42
N THR A 2 -18.08 -11.79 -19.34
CA THR A 2 -16.70 -11.69 -18.92
C THR A 2 -16.59 -11.53 -17.40
N PRO A 3 -15.52 -12.03 -16.78
CA PRO A 3 -15.25 -11.73 -15.38
C PRO A 3 -15.10 -10.22 -15.15
N ARG A 4 -15.45 -9.77 -13.95
CA ARG A 4 -15.30 -8.38 -13.55
C ARG A 4 -14.17 -8.28 -12.50
N PHE A 5 -13.26 -7.33 -12.71
CA PHE A 5 -12.22 -7.05 -11.72
C PHE A 5 -12.86 -6.53 -10.43
N ASP A 6 -12.52 -7.11 -9.29
CA ASP A 6 -13.27 -6.92 -8.04
C ASP A 6 -12.40 -6.64 -6.82
N LEU A 7 -11.19 -7.23 -6.75
CA LEU A 7 -10.40 -7.20 -5.53
C LEU A 7 -8.91 -7.25 -5.84
N ILE A 8 -8.13 -6.46 -5.08
CA ILE A 8 -6.67 -6.59 -5.04
C ILE A 8 -6.33 -7.24 -3.71
N GLY A 9 -5.72 -8.41 -3.75
CA GLY A 9 -5.35 -9.16 -2.56
C GLY A 9 -3.85 -9.16 -2.34
N MET A 10 -3.43 -9.03 -1.08
CA MET A 10 -2.03 -9.08 -0.68
C MET A 10 -1.87 -10.11 0.44
N ALA A 11 -0.78 -10.86 0.41
CA ALA A 11 -0.42 -11.74 1.51
C ALA A 11 0.47 -10.97 2.48
N THR A 12 0.32 -11.24 3.78
CA THR A 12 1.15 -10.60 4.80
C THR A 12 1.67 -11.61 5.81
N THR A 13 2.89 -11.43 6.25
CA THR A 13 3.50 -12.21 7.32
C THR A 13 3.32 -11.56 8.69
N ASP A 14 2.84 -10.30 8.72
CA ASP A 14 2.60 -9.55 9.96
C ASP A 14 1.37 -8.66 9.75
N MET A 15 0.21 -9.20 10.05
CA MET A 15 -1.06 -8.50 9.84
C MET A 15 -1.14 -7.19 10.63
N ALA A 16 -0.72 -7.20 11.90
CA ALA A 16 -0.82 -6.01 12.74
C ALA A 16 0.00 -4.85 12.18
N ARG A 17 1.23 -5.11 11.76
CA ARG A 17 2.11 -4.08 11.23
C ARG A 17 1.64 -3.59 9.87
N THR A 18 1.19 -4.49 9.01
CA THR A 18 0.67 -4.14 7.69
C THR A 18 -0.58 -3.28 7.81
N LEU A 19 -1.52 -3.64 8.67
CA LEU A 19 -2.74 -2.84 8.85
C LEU A 19 -2.42 -1.47 9.47
N ASP A 20 -1.45 -1.38 10.39
CA ASP A 20 -1.02 -0.08 10.93
C ASP A 20 -0.50 0.84 9.81
N PHE A 21 0.33 0.29 8.92
CA PHE A 21 0.86 1.04 7.78
C PHE A 21 -0.28 1.63 6.92
N TYR A 22 -1.23 0.79 6.53
CA TYR A 22 -2.33 1.23 5.65
C TYR A 22 -3.35 2.12 6.37
N ARG A 23 -3.56 1.95 7.68
CA ARG A 23 -4.37 2.88 8.46
C ARG A 23 -3.75 4.28 8.49
N ARG A 24 -2.44 4.37 8.60
CA ARG A 24 -1.72 5.66 8.56
C ARG A 24 -1.90 6.37 7.22
N LEU A 25 -2.09 5.62 6.15
CA LEU A 25 -2.40 6.17 4.83
C LEU A 25 -3.88 6.50 4.64
N GLY A 26 -4.69 6.34 5.67
CA GLY A 26 -6.09 6.78 5.67
C GLY A 26 -7.11 5.72 5.28
N LEU A 27 -6.71 4.45 5.14
CA LEU A 27 -7.68 3.39 4.88
C LEU A 27 -8.47 3.08 6.16
N ASP A 28 -9.78 2.96 6.00
CA ASP A 28 -10.70 2.73 7.11
C ASP A 28 -10.77 1.24 7.45
N ILE A 29 -9.74 0.78 8.16
CA ILE A 29 -9.64 -0.62 8.58
C ILE A 29 -10.19 -0.74 10.00
N PRO A 30 -11.17 -1.64 10.26
CA PRO A 30 -11.81 -1.74 11.57
C PRO A 30 -10.79 -2.06 12.70
N PRO A 31 -11.01 -1.50 13.90
CA PRO A 31 -10.20 -1.88 15.07
C PRO A 31 -10.34 -3.38 15.35
N GLY A 32 -9.25 -4.02 15.72
CA GLY A 32 -9.25 -5.45 16.05
C GLY A 32 -9.15 -6.37 14.85
N ALA A 33 -9.09 -5.83 13.64
CA ALA A 33 -8.97 -6.64 12.42
C ALA A 33 -7.68 -7.46 12.38
N GLU A 34 -6.66 -7.07 13.16
CA GLU A 34 -5.36 -7.75 13.23
C GLU A 34 -5.48 -9.22 13.61
N SER A 35 -6.54 -9.61 14.32
CA SER A 35 -6.75 -11.00 14.76
C SER A 35 -7.43 -11.86 13.71
N GLN A 36 -7.83 -11.29 12.57
CA GLN A 36 -8.51 -12.02 11.50
C GLN A 36 -7.52 -12.51 10.46
N PRO A 37 -7.72 -13.70 9.88
CA PRO A 37 -6.84 -14.19 8.83
C PRO A 37 -7.05 -13.52 7.48
N HIS A 38 -8.19 -12.88 7.28
CA HIS A 38 -8.56 -12.14 6.06
C HIS A 38 -9.18 -10.81 6.47
N VAL A 39 -8.65 -9.71 5.92
CA VAL A 39 -9.15 -8.37 6.20
C VAL A 39 -9.35 -7.66 4.87
N GLU A 40 -10.46 -6.96 4.71
CA GLU A 40 -10.69 -6.20 3.48
C GLU A 40 -11.36 -4.86 3.77
N VAL A 41 -11.14 -3.92 2.86
CA VAL A 41 -11.85 -2.64 2.82
C VAL A 41 -12.37 -2.41 1.43
N THR A 42 -13.53 -1.75 1.32
CA THR A 42 -14.09 -1.35 0.03
C THR A 42 -13.62 0.07 -0.27
N LEU A 43 -12.98 0.23 -1.42
CA LEU A 43 -12.51 1.54 -1.87
C LEU A 43 -13.64 2.31 -2.58
N PRO A 44 -13.53 3.65 -2.66
CA PRO A 44 -14.42 4.41 -3.53
C PRO A 44 -14.42 3.82 -4.94
N GLY A 45 -15.59 3.60 -5.51
CA GLY A 45 -15.73 2.91 -6.79
C GLY A 45 -16.03 1.42 -6.69
N GLY A 46 -15.95 0.83 -5.51
CA GLY A 46 -16.43 -0.53 -5.23
C GLY A 46 -15.37 -1.63 -5.28
N ILE A 47 -14.17 -1.37 -5.79
CA ILE A 47 -13.06 -2.35 -5.75
C ILE A 47 -12.62 -2.50 -4.30
N ARG A 48 -12.35 -3.73 -3.90
CA ARG A 48 -11.89 -4.04 -2.55
C ARG A 48 -10.37 -4.20 -2.51
N LEU A 49 -9.79 -3.82 -1.39
CA LEU A 49 -8.39 -4.09 -1.08
C LEU A 49 -8.39 -5.06 0.11
N ALA A 50 -7.63 -6.15 0.00
CA ALA A 50 -7.65 -7.20 1.02
C ALA A 50 -6.24 -7.64 1.40
N TRP A 51 -6.12 -8.12 2.63
CA TRP A 51 -4.89 -8.70 3.17
C TRP A 51 -5.20 -10.07 3.74
N ASP A 52 -4.41 -11.06 3.36
CA ASP A 52 -4.52 -12.43 3.84
C ASP A 52 -3.28 -12.80 4.62
N ASP A 53 -3.47 -13.40 5.79
CA ASP A 53 -2.36 -13.92 6.56
C ASP A 53 -1.66 -15.05 5.80
N ALA A 54 -0.33 -15.07 5.83
CA ALA A 54 0.46 -16.04 5.10
C ALA A 54 0.11 -17.49 5.45
N GLU A 55 -0.22 -17.77 6.70
CA GLU A 55 -0.64 -19.12 7.11
C GLU A 55 -1.96 -19.51 6.45
N MET A 56 -2.90 -18.58 6.37
CA MET A 56 -4.15 -18.83 5.66
C MET A 56 -3.90 -19.10 4.17
N VAL A 57 -3.01 -18.34 3.54
CA VAL A 57 -2.64 -18.58 2.14
C VAL A 57 -2.09 -19.98 1.97
N ARG A 58 -1.18 -20.43 2.85
CA ARG A 58 -0.60 -21.78 2.79
C ARG A 58 -1.63 -22.88 3.04
N SER A 59 -2.75 -22.58 3.70
CA SER A 59 -3.78 -23.57 3.94
C SER A 59 -4.44 -24.07 2.66
N PHE A 60 -4.46 -23.25 1.60
CA PHE A 60 -4.96 -23.66 0.28
C PHE A 60 -3.89 -23.68 -0.81
N ASP A 61 -2.72 -23.10 -0.55
CA ASP A 61 -1.58 -23.11 -1.45
C ASP A 61 -0.32 -23.50 -0.65
N PRO A 62 -0.12 -24.80 -0.39
CA PRO A 62 0.96 -25.24 0.51
C PRO A 62 2.36 -24.87 0.04
N ASP A 63 2.55 -24.65 -1.25
CA ASP A 63 3.86 -24.32 -1.82
C ASP A 63 4.14 -22.81 -1.82
N TRP A 64 3.19 -21.98 -1.35
CA TRP A 64 3.38 -20.55 -1.33
C TRP A 64 4.54 -20.15 -0.40
N THR A 65 5.44 -19.33 -0.92
CA THR A 65 6.52 -18.69 -0.15
C THR A 65 6.51 -17.20 -0.41
N PRO A 66 6.93 -16.37 0.56
CA PRO A 66 7.01 -14.93 0.33
C PRO A 66 7.90 -14.62 -0.86
N PRO A 67 7.45 -13.78 -1.81
CA PRO A 67 8.28 -13.36 -2.93
C PRO A 67 9.50 -12.58 -2.44
N THR A 68 10.60 -12.66 -3.19
CA THR A 68 11.82 -11.92 -2.93
C THR A 68 12.15 -11.03 -4.12
N GLY A 69 13.01 -10.05 -3.89
CA GLY A 69 13.40 -9.08 -4.92
C GLY A 69 12.50 -7.86 -4.96
N SER A 70 12.59 -7.10 -6.03
CA SER A 70 11.81 -5.87 -6.19
C SER A 70 10.34 -6.18 -6.49
N PRO A 71 9.41 -5.41 -5.93
CA PRO A 71 7.98 -5.61 -6.21
C PRO A 71 7.66 -5.28 -7.67
N ARG A 72 6.71 -6.03 -8.24
CA ARG A 72 6.24 -5.80 -9.61
C ARG A 72 5.02 -4.88 -9.66
N HIS A 73 4.30 -4.78 -8.54
CA HIS A 73 3.10 -3.96 -8.43
C HIS A 73 3.29 -2.90 -7.36
N SER A 74 2.63 -1.77 -7.53
CA SER A 74 2.56 -0.76 -6.49
C SER A 74 1.14 -0.27 -6.35
N LEU A 75 0.82 0.20 -5.15
CA LEU A 75 -0.42 0.92 -4.88
C LEU A 75 -0.05 2.40 -4.81
N ALA A 76 -0.71 3.22 -5.59
CA ALA A 76 -0.42 4.65 -5.63
C ALA A 76 -1.51 5.44 -4.91
N PHE A 77 -1.10 6.29 -3.98
CA PHE A 77 -1.99 7.13 -3.20
C PHE A 77 -1.78 8.59 -3.63
N ARG A 78 -2.86 9.23 -4.04
CA ARG A 78 -2.80 10.64 -4.42
C ARG A 78 -2.90 11.54 -3.20
N CYS A 79 -1.94 12.44 -3.04
CA CYS A 79 -1.95 13.49 -2.03
C CYS A 79 -2.58 14.77 -2.59
N ALA A 80 -2.98 15.66 -1.70
CA ALA A 80 -3.65 16.91 -2.09
C ALA A 80 -2.72 17.85 -2.86
N ASP A 81 -1.43 17.88 -2.49
CA ASP A 81 -0.43 18.75 -3.10
C ASP A 81 0.98 18.17 -2.89
N PRO A 82 2.01 18.74 -3.55
CA PRO A 82 3.39 18.24 -3.39
C PRO A 82 3.91 18.25 -1.96
N ALA A 83 3.55 19.25 -1.15
CA ALA A 83 3.99 19.30 0.24
C ALA A 83 3.45 18.14 1.07
N GLU A 84 2.26 17.67 0.75
CA GLU A 84 1.66 16.52 1.41
C GLU A 84 2.38 15.22 1.09
N VAL A 85 2.93 15.07 -0.11
CA VAL A 85 3.78 13.94 -0.44
C VAL A 85 4.98 13.87 0.52
N ASP A 86 5.65 15.01 0.71
CA ASP A 86 6.80 15.09 1.61
C ASP A 86 6.41 14.77 3.05
N ARG A 87 5.27 15.29 3.50
CA ARG A 87 4.79 15.09 4.87
C ARG A 87 4.47 13.63 5.15
N TRP A 88 3.73 12.96 4.28
CA TRP A 88 3.38 11.55 4.48
C TRP A 88 4.59 10.64 4.41
N TYR A 89 5.51 10.92 3.50
CA TYR A 89 6.77 10.17 3.44
C TYR A 89 7.54 10.29 4.77
N ALA A 90 7.68 11.51 5.29
CA ALA A 90 8.37 11.75 6.55
C ALA A 90 7.67 11.04 7.72
N GLU A 91 6.35 11.15 7.82
CA GLU A 91 5.59 10.53 8.91
C GLU A 91 5.73 9.01 8.90
N LEU A 92 5.65 8.38 7.74
CA LEU A 92 5.75 6.93 7.65
C LEU A 92 7.17 6.44 7.94
N THR A 93 8.19 7.12 7.43
CA THR A 93 9.58 6.72 7.70
C THR A 93 9.96 6.96 9.17
N GLU A 94 9.48 8.03 9.78
CA GLU A 94 9.66 8.29 11.22
C GLU A 94 8.96 7.24 12.07
N ALA A 95 7.85 6.67 11.60
CA ALA A 95 7.15 5.59 12.28
C ALA A 95 7.85 4.23 12.12
N GLY A 96 8.97 4.18 11.38
CA GLY A 96 9.78 2.98 11.21
C GLY A 96 9.51 2.18 9.94
N TYR A 97 8.72 2.72 9.01
CA TYR A 97 8.46 2.05 7.73
C TYR A 97 9.54 2.39 6.70
N GLU A 98 9.71 1.50 5.73
CA GLU A 98 10.80 1.61 4.76
C GLU A 98 10.51 2.65 3.69
N GLY A 99 11.36 3.69 3.61
CA GLY A 99 11.37 4.59 2.46
C GLY A 99 12.31 4.05 1.39
N HIS A 100 11.82 3.96 0.17
CA HIS A 100 12.61 3.46 -0.96
C HIS A 100 13.15 4.59 -1.84
N LEU A 101 12.30 5.52 -2.26
CA LEU A 101 12.73 6.71 -2.99
C LEU A 101 12.15 7.94 -2.29
N LYS A 102 13.03 8.83 -1.86
CA LYS A 102 12.64 10.09 -1.22
C LYS A 102 11.84 10.96 -2.20
N PRO A 103 10.97 11.85 -1.70
CA PRO A 103 10.23 12.74 -2.57
C PRO A 103 11.12 13.51 -3.55
N TRP A 104 10.70 13.55 -4.81
CA TRP A 104 11.38 14.32 -5.86
C TRP A 104 10.36 14.80 -6.90
N ASP A 105 10.76 15.79 -7.68
CA ASP A 105 9.95 16.28 -8.79
C ASP A 105 10.25 15.43 -10.02
N ALA A 106 9.34 14.53 -10.33
CA ALA A 106 9.53 13.57 -11.41
C ALA A 106 9.34 14.23 -12.77
N PHE A 107 10.05 13.74 -13.78
CA PHE A 107 10.04 14.33 -15.11
C PHE A 107 8.65 14.29 -15.77
N TRP A 108 7.76 13.40 -15.28
CA TRP A 108 6.40 13.28 -15.82
C TRP A 108 5.40 14.23 -15.18
N GLY A 109 5.86 15.21 -14.38
CA GLY A 109 4.99 16.29 -13.89
C GLY A 109 4.33 16.03 -12.54
N GLN A 110 4.91 15.19 -11.71
CA GLN A 110 4.39 14.89 -10.37
C GLN A 110 5.49 14.99 -9.33
N ARG A 111 5.13 15.44 -8.12
CA ARG A 111 5.93 15.18 -6.93
C ARG A 111 5.67 13.72 -6.54
N TYR A 112 6.70 12.94 -6.39
CA TYR A 112 6.58 11.49 -6.27
C TYR A 112 7.47 10.96 -5.15
N ALA A 113 7.02 9.92 -4.48
CA ALA A 113 7.82 9.22 -3.48
C ALA A 113 7.43 7.75 -3.48
N VAL A 114 8.35 6.87 -3.09
CA VAL A 114 8.10 5.44 -3.04
C VAL A 114 8.48 4.90 -1.66
N LEU A 115 7.55 4.17 -1.07
CA LEU A 115 7.78 3.40 0.16
C LEU A 115 7.56 1.92 -0.14
N HIS A 116 8.02 1.08 0.79
CA HIS A 116 7.63 -0.33 0.82
C HIS A 116 6.78 -0.58 2.05
N ASP A 117 5.70 -1.33 1.87
CA ASP A 117 4.92 -1.76 3.02
C ASP A 117 5.69 -2.83 3.83
N PRO A 118 5.19 -3.29 4.99
CA PRO A 118 5.94 -4.25 5.81
C PRO A 118 6.31 -5.56 5.12
N ASP A 119 5.60 -5.94 4.06
CA ASP A 119 5.90 -7.16 3.28
C ASP A 119 6.69 -6.88 2.01
N GLY A 120 7.15 -5.65 1.80
CA GLY A 120 7.95 -5.28 0.65
C GLY A 120 7.16 -4.91 -0.60
N ASN A 121 5.84 -4.72 -0.48
CA ASN A 121 5.03 -4.25 -1.61
C ASN A 121 5.28 -2.77 -1.87
N GLY A 122 5.27 -2.37 -3.14
CA GLY A 122 5.46 -0.97 -3.51
C GLY A 122 4.25 -0.11 -3.16
N VAL A 123 4.52 1.05 -2.54
CA VAL A 123 3.50 2.04 -2.22
C VAL A 123 4.02 3.41 -2.65
N ASP A 124 3.31 4.03 -3.59
CA ASP A 124 3.71 5.30 -4.17
C ASP A 124 2.83 6.41 -3.61
N LEU A 125 3.45 7.56 -3.34
CA LEU A 125 2.73 8.80 -3.01
C LEU A 125 2.97 9.79 -4.14
N PHE A 126 1.93 10.48 -4.58
CA PHE A 126 2.10 11.43 -5.67
C PHE A 126 1.12 12.59 -5.57
N ALA A 127 1.51 13.70 -6.17
CA ALA A 127 0.64 14.85 -6.43
C ALA A 127 1.11 15.55 -7.69
N PRO A 128 0.20 16.10 -8.50
CA PRO A 128 0.60 16.88 -9.66
C PRO A 128 1.44 18.08 -9.23
N LEU A 129 2.50 18.36 -9.99
CA LEU A 129 3.25 19.60 -9.82
C LEU A 129 2.44 20.76 -10.39
N PRO A 130 2.61 21.99 -9.87
CA PRO A 130 2.01 23.16 -10.49
C PRO A 130 2.48 23.28 -11.94
N GLU A 131 1.55 23.67 -12.83
CA GLU A 131 1.92 23.91 -14.20
C GLU A 131 2.90 25.08 -14.29
N ALA A 132 3.89 24.98 -15.18
CA ALA A 132 4.81 26.08 -15.44
C ALA A 132 4.09 27.16 -16.26
N ASP A 133 4.22 28.41 -15.84
CA ASP A 133 3.68 29.57 -16.55
C ASP A 133 4.47 29.85 -17.84
#